data_c8941a2aa5cb8f39a9d3b758db8a5879
#
_entry.id   c8941a2aa5cb8f39a9d3b758db8a5879
#
_cell.length_a   1.000
_cell.length_b   1.000
_cell.length_c   1.000
_cell.angle_alpha   90.00
_cell.angle_beta   90.00
_cell.angle_gamma   90.00
#
_symmetry.space_group_name_H-M   'P 1'
#
loop_
_entity.id
_entity.type
_entity.pdbx_description
1 polymer ?
#
loop_
_entity_poly.entity_id
_entity_poly.type
_entity_poly.pdbx_seq_one_letter_code
_entity_poly.pdbx_strand_id
1 'polypeptide(L)'
;MAIIQGNAVPKGASGFYPQTIDQSLRFEDGDSAYLTFDPAADGDRDNWSLSFWFKRANLGVTQLLFGQGTSGSNNRDIVYIAADDTLEIASYGGSYVFRYITTQKFRDPSAWYHLVISYQSGDATASDRLRIYLNGERITAFSTSTNPSLNADSAHFNSG
;
A
#
# COMPACT_ATOMS: atom_id res chain seq x y z
N MET A 1 16.97 -31.57 10.29
CA MET A 1 17.97 -30.61 10.76
C MET A 1 17.71 -29.31 10.02
N ALA A 2 17.07 -28.33 10.67
CA ALA A 2 16.73 -27.05 10.05
C ALA A 2 17.92 -26.12 10.20
N ILE A 3 18.47 -25.67 9.07
CA ILE A 3 19.53 -24.66 9.06
C ILE A 3 18.84 -23.30 9.09
N ILE A 4 18.89 -22.63 10.24
CA ILE A 4 18.53 -21.22 10.34
C ILE A 4 19.75 -20.42 9.86
N GLN A 5 19.75 -19.97 8.61
CA GLN A 5 20.71 -18.97 8.17
C GLN A 5 20.31 -17.61 8.76
N GLY A 6 20.98 -17.23 9.84
CA GLY A 6 20.96 -15.85 10.29
C GLY A 6 21.64 -14.97 9.23
N ASN A 7 20.90 -14.14 8.53
CA ASN A 7 21.45 -13.12 7.67
C ASN A 7 22.09 -12.05 8.56
N ALA A 8 23.39 -12.18 8.83
CA ALA A 8 24.15 -11.12 9.45
C ALA A 8 24.27 -9.97 8.42
N VAL A 9 23.44 -8.96 8.55
CA VAL A 9 23.64 -7.70 7.83
C VAL A 9 24.96 -7.10 8.33
N PRO A 10 25.94 -6.80 7.46
CA PRO A 10 27.20 -6.20 7.89
C PRO A 10 26.91 -4.87 8.61
N LYS A 11 27.38 -4.76 9.84
CA LYS A 11 27.29 -3.53 10.62
C LYS A 11 28.16 -2.48 9.92
N GLY A 12 27.57 -1.61 9.11
CA GLY A 12 28.30 -0.58 8.35
C GLY A 12 27.85 -0.39 6.91
N ALA A 13 26.92 -1.20 6.39
CA ALA A 13 26.27 -0.85 5.14
C ALA A 13 25.30 0.31 5.41
N SER A 14 25.58 1.48 4.86
CA SER A 14 24.62 2.59 4.76
C SER A 14 23.54 2.17 3.75
N GLY A 15 22.69 1.21 4.16
CA GLY A 15 21.50 0.84 3.41
C GLY A 15 20.50 1.99 3.43
N PHE A 16 19.66 2.05 2.45
CA PHE A 16 18.55 3.00 2.34
C PHE A 16 17.65 2.99 3.60
N TYR A 17 17.66 1.89 4.35
CA TYR A 17 16.94 1.72 5.62
C TYR A 17 17.93 1.51 6.77
N PRO A 18 18.09 2.50 7.68
CA PRO A 18 18.99 2.39 8.82
C PRO A 18 18.49 1.45 9.93
N GLN A 19 17.25 1.00 9.85
CA GLN A 19 16.62 0.15 10.86
C GLN A 19 16.42 -1.27 10.34
N THR A 20 16.69 -2.25 11.19
CA THR A 20 16.40 -3.66 10.95
C THR A 20 14.98 -3.97 11.44
N ILE A 21 14.17 -4.61 10.61
CA ILE A 21 12.87 -5.14 11.01
C ILE A 21 13.10 -6.58 11.45
N ASP A 22 13.02 -6.84 12.75
CA ASP A 22 13.34 -8.14 13.33
C ASP A 22 12.15 -9.11 13.35
N GLN A 23 10.93 -8.61 13.09
CA GLN A 23 9.71 -9.40 13.19
C GLN A 23 8.77 -9.12 12.01
N SER A 24 8.01 -10.14 11.64
CA SER A 24 6.94 -10.03 10.64
C SER A 24 5.71 -10.81 11.09
N LEU A 25 4.53 -10.38 10.64
CA LEU A 25 3.28 -11.11 10.82
C LEU A 25 2.97 -11.90 9.55
N ARG A 26 2.55 -13.15 9.73
CA ARG A 26 1.97 -13.95 8.67
C ARG A 26 0.46 -13.98 8.86
N PHE A 27 -0.26 -13.66 7.80
CA PHE A 27 -1.71 -13.77 7.73
C PHE A 27 -2.04 -15.08 6.99
N GLU A 28 -2.73 -15.99 7.68
CA GLU A 28 -3.15 -17.26 7.11
C GLU A 28 -4.47 -17.05 6.35
N ASP A 29 -4.49 -17.43 5.07
CA ASP A 29 -5.62 -17.20 4.16
C ASP A 29 -6.90 -17.93 4.64
N GLY A 30 -6.76 -19.14 5.21
CA GLY A 30 -7.88 -19.95 5.70
C GLY A 30 -8.54 -19.41 6.97
N ASP A 31 -7.87 -18.54 7.72
CA ASP A 31 -8.33 -18.06 9.02
C ASP A 31 -8.97 -16.65 8.96
N SER A 32 -9.03 -16.04 7.77
CA SER A 32 -9.49 -14.65 7.60
C SER A 32 -8.79 -13.67 8.56
N ALA A 33 -7.49 -13.90 8.80
CA ALA A 33 -6.71 -13.13 9.76
C ALA A 33 -6.47 -11.69 9.27
N TYR A 34 -6.69 -10.72 10.16
CA TYR A 34 -6.46 -9.30 9.87
C TYR A 34 -6.07 -8.52 11.13
N LEU A 35 -5.52 -7.33 10.94
CA LEU A 35 -5.31 -6.35 12.00
C LEU A 35 -6.28 -5.19 11.79
N THR A 36 -6.80 -4.67 12.89
CA THR A 36 -7.57 -3.41 12.90
C THR A 36 -6.84 -2.34 13.69
N PHE A 37 -6.97 -1.13 13.21
CA PHE A 37 -6.61 0.07 13.94
C PHE A 37 -7.79 1.03 13.80
N ASP A 38 -8.30 1.50 14.93
CA ASP A 38 -9.42 2.43 15.01
C ASP A 38 -8.89 3.78 15.53
N PRO A 39 -8.72 4.78 14.66
CA PRO A 39 -8.23 6.09 15.09
C PRO A 39 -9.26 6.76 16.00
N ALA A 40 -8.79 7.39 17.09
CA ALA A 40 -9.64 8.06 18.06
C ALA A 40 -10.29 9.36 17.51
N ALA A 41 -9.79 9.88 16.38
CA ALA A 41 -10.29 11.08 15.71
C ALA A 41 -9.84 11.08 14.26
N ASP A 42 -10.54 11.86 13.43
CA ASP A 42 -10.11 12.14 12.07
C ASP A 42 -8.74 12.77 12.04
N GLY A 43 -7.88 12.28 11.16
CA GLY A 43 -6.64 12.93 10.78
C GLY A 43 -6.81 13.77 9.54
N ASP A 44 -5.68 14.17 8.95
CA ASP A 44 -5.67 14.95 7.72
C ASP A 44 -5.96 14.00 6.53
N ARG A 45 -7.05 14.24 5.81
CA ARG A 45 -7.51 13.38 4.70
C ARG A 45 -7.02 13.85 3.34
N ASP A 46 -6.50 15.04 3.23
CA ASP A 46 -5.90 15.61 2.02
C ASP A 46 -4.37 15.53 2.01
N ASN A 47 -3.75 15.21 3.16
CA ASN A 47 -2.31 15.08 3.31
C ASN A 47 -1.96 13.93 4.28
N TRP A 48 -1.56 12.77 3.74
CA TRP A 48 -1.19 11.59 4.52
C TRP A 48 -0.14 10.74 3.81
N SER A 49 0.46 9.84 4.54
CA SER A 49 1.34 8.82 3.99
C SER A 49 1.09 7.45 4.62
N LEU A 50 1.26 6.41 3.83
CA LEU A 50 1.18 5.01 4.24
C LEU A 50 2.47 4.33 3.84
N SER A 51 3.12 3.62 4.77
CA SER A 51 4.37 2.92 4.51
C SER A 51 4.37 1.57 5.21
N PHE A 52 4.61 0.49 4.45
CA PHE A 52 4.72 -0.85 5.02
C PHE A 52 5.50 -1.80 4.10
N TRP A 53 5.99 -2.87 4.72
CA TRP A 53 6.59 -3.99 4.00
C TRP A 53 5.58 -5.11 3.85
N PHE A 54 5.58 -5.73 2.70
CA PHE A 54 4.78 -6.93 2.48
C PHE A 54 5.53 -7.97 1.65
N LYS A 55 5.06 -9.20 1.76
CA LYS A 55 5.53 -10.34 0.97
C LYS A 55 4.32 -11.09 0.45
N ARG A 56 4.39 -11.51 -0.83
CA ARG A 56 3.31 -12.31 -1.44
C ARG A 56 3.34 -13.73 -0.91
N ALA A 57 2.17 -14.33 -0.71
CA ALA A 57 2.03 -15.76 -0.43
C ALA A 57 1.42 -16.48 -1.64
N ASN A 58 0.17 -16.18 -1.98
CA ASN A 58 -0.56 -16.79 -3.08
C ASN A 58 -0.55 -15.87 -4.31
N LEU A 59 -0.37 -16.44 -5.50
CA LEU A 59 -0.47 -15.74 -6.77
C LEU A 59 -1.82 -16.01 -7.42
N GLY A 60 -2.25 -15.11 -8.31
CA GLY A 60 -3.49 -15.28 -9.06
C GLY A 60 -4.78 -15.08 -8.24
N VAL A 61 -4.68 -14.56 -7.02
CA VAL A 61 -5.80 -14.25 -6.13
C VAL A 61 -5.72 -12.81 -5.63
N THR A 62 -6.88 -12.21 -5.40
CA THR A 62 -6.94 -10.85 -4.81
C THR A 62 -6.55 -10.89 -3.34
N GLN A 63 -5.61 -10.04 -2.94
CA GLN A 63 -5.12 -9.91 -1.57
C GLN A 63 -5.18 -8.46 -1.12
N LEU A 64 -6.04 -8.16 -0.14
CA LEU A 64 -6.10 -6.85 0.48
C LEU A 64 -4.86 -6.65 1.36
N LEU A 65 -4.15 -5.56 1.16
CA LEU A 65 -2.98 -5.18 1.95
C LEU A 65 -3.35 -4.17 3.03
N PHE A 66 -4.17 -3.19 2.66
CA PHE A 66 -4.66 -2.16 3.57
C PHE A 66 -6.02 -1.65 3.05
N GLY A 67 -6.94 -1.35 3.98
CA GLY A 67 -8.23 -0.79 3.59
C GLY A 67 -8.93 -0.13 4.76
N GLN A 68 -9.74 0.87 4.43
CA GLN A 68 -10.61 1.58 5.35
C GLN A 68 -11.96 1.84 4.66
N GLY A 69 -13.03 1.83 5.44
CA GLY A 69 -14.39 1.98 4.96
C GLY A 69 -15.22 0.71 5.13
N THR A 70 -16.45 0.70 4.63
CA THR A 70 -17.37 -0.42 4.80
C THR A 70 -17.24 -1.40 3.64
N SER A 71 -16.98 -2.67 3.95
CA SER A 71 -16.95 -3.75 2.95
C SER A 71 -18.28 -3.82 2.19
N GLY A 72 -18.20 -3.92 0.85
CA GLY A 72 -19.37 -3.98 -0.02
C GLY A 72 -20.07 -2.64 -0.24
N SER A 73 -19.63 -1.55 0.39
CA SER A 73 -20.14 -0.21 0.15
C SER A 73 -19.37 0.50 -0.98
N ASN A 74 -20.05 1.47 -1.60
CA ASN A 74 -19.43 2.39 -2.54
C ASN A 74 -18.63 3.49 -1.83
N ASN A 75 -18.07 3.21 -0.65
CA ASN A 75 -17.39 4.18 0.19
C ASN A 75 -16.21 3.48 0.88
N ARG A 76 -15.05 3.50 0.24
CA ARG A 76 -13.87 2.77 0.71
C ARG A 76 -12.59 3.32 0.12
N ASP A 77 -11.53 3.19 0.86
CA ASP A 77 -10.15 3.36 0.42
C ASP A 77 -9.42 2.03 0.54
N ILE A 78 -8.71 1.61 -0.49
CA ILE A 78 -8.12 0.28 -0.59
C ILE A 78 -6.75 0.31 -1.25
N VAL A 79 -5.89 -0.58 -0.75
CA VAL A 79 -4.62 -0.99 -1.36
C VAL A 79 -4.63 -2.51 -1.44
N TYR A 80 -4.59 -3.08 -2.62
CA TYR A 80 -4.64 -4.53 -2.79
C TYR A 80 -3.84 -5.00 -4.01
N ILE A 81 -3.47 -6.25 -4.00
CA ILE A 81 -2.97 -6.93 -5.19
C ILE A 81 -4.14 -7.66 -5.84
N ALA A 82 -4.40 -7.36 -7.10
CA ALA A 82 -5.46 -7.98 -7.88
C ALA A 82 -5.13 -9.43 -8.28
N ALA A 83 -6.12 -10.18 -8.75
CA ALA A 83 -5.93 -11.56 -9.19
C ALA A 83 -4.98 -11.70 -10.40
N ASP A 84 -4.76 -10.63 -11.16
CA ASP A 84 -3.77 -10.58 -12.24
C ASP A 84 -2.36 -10.17 -11.76
N ASP A 85 -2.17 -10.08 -10.44
CA ASP A 85 -0.95 -9.71 -9.72
C ASP A 85 -0.52 -8.23 -9.87
N THR A 86 -1.38 -7.35 -10.36
CA THR A 86 -1.13 -5.91 -10.35
C THR A 86 -1.46 -5.30 -8.99
N LEU A 87 -0.81 -4.19 -8.63
CA LEU A 87 -1.16 -3.39 -7.46
C LEU A 87 -2.22 -2.37 -7.85
N GLU A 88 -3.33 -2.34 -7.12
CA GLU A 88 -4.35 -1.29 -7.22
C GLU A 88 -4.43 -0.49 -5.92
N ILE A 89 -4.50 0.82 -6.07
CA ILE A 89 -4.68 1.79 -5.00
C ILE A 89 -5.85 2.68 -5.42
N ALA A 90 -6.89 2.73 -4.59
CA ALA A 90 -8.09 3.49 -4.93
C ALA A 90 -8.73 4.12 -3.70
N SER A 91 -9.31 5.30 -3.89
CA SER A 91 -10.22 5.98 -2.99
C SER A 91 -11.55 6.20 -3.72
N TYR A 92 -12.62 5.70 -3.13
CA TYR A 92 -13.95 5.71 -3.72
C TYR A 92 -15.01 6.19 -2.72
N GLY A 93 -15.66 7.32 -3.03
CA GLY A 93 -16.74 7.91 -2.24
C GLY A 93 -17.98 8.18 -3.11
N GLY A 94 -18.55 7.13 -3.75
CA GLY A 94 -19.58 7.28 -4.77
C GLY A 94 -19.03 7.49 -6.19
N SER A 95 -17.83 8.04 -6.28
CA SER A 95 -16.98 8.13 -7.48
C SER A 95 -15.53 7.97 -7.06
N TYR A 96 -14.62 7.70 -8.01
CA TYR A 96 -13.19 7.64 -7.70
C TYR A 96 -12.65 9.05 -7.41
N VAL A 97 -12.14 9.23 -6.20
CA VAL A 97 -11.29 10.38 -5.85
C VAL A 97 -9.94 10.21 -6.54
N PHE A 98 -9.40 9.02 -6.47
CA PHE A 98 -8.25 8.57 -7.26
C PHE A 98 -8.31 7.05 -7.50
N ARG A 99 -7.64 6.60 -8.56
CA ARG A 99 -7.44 5.18 -8.86
C ARG A 99 -6.17 4.99 -9.66
N TYR A 100 -5.29 4.10 -9.18
CA TYR A 100 -4.06 3.73 -9.85
C TYR A 100 -3.94 2.22 -9.92
N ILE A 101 -3.67 1.69 -11.11
CA ILE A 101 -3.38 0.27 -11.35
C ILE A 101 -2.03 0.21 -12.03
N THR A 102 -1.08 -0.50 -11.41
CA THR A 102 0.28 -0.63 -11.98
C THR A 102 0.28 -1.51 -13.22
N THR A 103 1.21 -1.26 -14.15
CA THR A 103 1.54 -2.23 -15.20
C THR A 103 2.46 -3.34 -14.68
N GLN A 104 3.24 -3.05 -13.62
CA GLN A 104 4.09 -4.00 -12.94
C GLN A 104 3.25 -5.07 -12.23
N LYS A 105 3.74 -6.31 -12.28
CA LYS A 105 3.14 -7.47 -11.61
C LYS A 105 4.02 -7.96 -10.47
N PHE A 106 3.39 -8.25 -9.34
CA PHE A 106 4.04 -8.64 -8.09
C PHE A 106 3.99 -10.17 -7.94
N ARG A 107 4.87 -10.89 -8.63
CA ARG A 107 4.83 -12.35 -8.76
C ARG A 107 5.93 -13.11 -8.04
N ASP A 108 6.80 -12.43 -7.32
CA ASP A 108 7.87 -13.09 -6.57
C ASP A 108 7.47 -13.28 -5.11
N PRO A 109 7.09 -14.52 -4.68
CA PRO A 109 6.76 -14.79 -3.29
C PRO A 109 8.01 -14.86 -2.39
N SER A 110 9.22 -14.84 -2.94
CA SER A 110 10.46 -14.78 -2.17
C SER A 110 10.86 -13.35 -1.80
N ALA A 111 10.42 -12.36 -2.59
CA ALA A 111 10.78 -10.97 -2.42
C ALA A 111 9.99 -10.27 -1.31
N TRP A 112 10.66 -9.39 -0.59
CA TRP A 112 10.05 -8.35 0.21
C TRP A 112 9.84 -7.10 -0.63
N TYR A 113 8.67 -6.50 -0.48
CA TYR A 113 8.29 -5.26 -1.13
C TYR A 113 8.06 -4.19 -0.08
N HIS A 114 8.74 -3.05 -0.21
CA HIS A 114 8.47 -1.86 0.58
C HIS A 114 7.59 -0.91 -0.24
N LEU A 115 6.36 -0.74 0.17
CA LEU A 115 5.41 0.19 -0.46
C LEU A 115 5.30 1.45 0.37
N VAL A 116 5.45 2.60 -0.29
CA VAL A 116 5.16 3.92 0.28
C VAL A 116 4.17 4.62 -0.63
N ILE A 117 3.08 5.11 -0.04
CA ILE A 117 2.08 5.92 -0.72
C ILE A 117 2.08 7.27 -0.02
N SER A 118 2.28 8.33 -0.77
CA SER A 118 2.22 9.71 -0.29
C SER A 118 1.11 10.45 -1.01
N TYR A 119 0.13 10.90 -0.25
CA TYR A 119 -1.00 11.69 -0.72
C TYR A 119 -0.86 13.13 -0.25
N GLN A 120 -0.91 14.07 -1.18
CA GLN A 120 -0.84 15.50 -0.93
C GLN A 120 -1.67 16.21 -2.01
N SER A 121 -2.97 16.28 -1.81
CA SER A 121 -3.90 16.75 -2.86
C SER A 121 -3.75 18.24 -3.18
N GLY A 122 -3.10 18.99 -2.30
CA GLY A 122 -2.77 20.40 -2.51
C GLY A 122 -1.63 20.66 -3.52
N ASP A 123 -0.96 19.61 -4.03
CA ASP A 123 0.10 19.79 -5.05
C ASP A 123 -0.49 20.36 -6.34
N ALA A 124 0.20 21.37 -6.92
CA ALA A 124 -0.21 22.01 -8.15
C ALA A 124 -0.23 21.03 -9.34
N THR A 125 0.73 20.10 -9.37
CA THR A 125 0.84 19.08 -10.40
C THR A 125 -0.06 17.89 -10.09
N ALA A 126 -1.08 17.64 -10.90
CA ALA A 126 -2.06 16.58 -10.64
C ALA A 126 -1.44 15.20 -10.46
N SER A 127 -0.40 14.84 -11.23
CA SER A 127 0.32 13.57 -11.13
C SER A 127 1.18 13.43 -9.87
N ASP A 128 1.39 14.53 -9.15
CA ASP A 128 2.20 14.55 -7.92
C ASP A 128 1.34 14.55 -6.64
N ARG A 129 0.02 14.68 -6.77
CA ARG A 129 -0.92 14.60 -5.64
C ARG A 129 -0.99 13.23 -5.00
N LEU A 130 -0.74 12.17 -5.77
CA LEU A 130 -0.53 10.82 -5.25
C LEU A 130 0.75 10.26 -5.82
N ARG A 131 1.71 9.94 -4.96
CA ARG A 131 2.99 9.34 -5.33
C ARG A 131 3.10 7.96 -4.71
N ILE A 132 3.49 6.99 -5.51
CA ILE A 132 3.64 5.60 -5.11
C ILE A 132 5.09 5.21 -5.31
N TYR A 133 5.72 4.67 -4.27
CA TYR A 133 7.11 4.20 -4.31
C TYR A 133 7.18 2.73 -3.96
N LEU A 134 7.95 2.00 -4.72
CA LEU A 134 8.27 0.60 -4.47
C LEU A 134 9.77 0.46 -4.27
N ASN A 135 10.18 -0.07 -3.10
CA ASN A 135 11.60 -0.24 -2.75
C ASN A 135 12.43 1.04 -2.94
N GLY A 136 11.82 2.21 -2.67
CA GLY A 136 12.44 3.53 -2.81
C GLY A 136 12.35 4.16 -4.20
N GLU A 137 11.90 3.43 -5.22
CA GLU A 137 11.73 3.96 -6.57
C GLU A 137 10.28 4.36 -6.85
N ARG A 138 10.07 5.53 -7.45
CA ARG A 138 8.72 5.99 -7.81
C ARG A 138 8.16 5.17 -8.96
N ILE A 139 6.95 4.61 -8.77
CA ILE A 139 6.18 3.98 -9.83
C ILE A 139 5.57 5.09 -10.71
N THR A 140 5.81 5.01 -12.01
CA THR A 140 5.28 5.96 -13.00
C THR A 140 4.49 5.27 -14.11
N ALA A 141 4.57 3.93 -14.21
CA ALA A 141 3.89 3.15 -15.24
C ALA A 141 2.58 2.55 -14.70
N PHE A 142 1.47 3.06 -15.17
CA PHE A 142 0.12 2.63 -14.80
C PHE A 142 -0.70 2.22 -16.02
N SER A 143 -1.53 1.19 -15.87
CA SER A 143 -2.58 0.84 -16.84
C SER A 143 -3.83 1.70 -16.65
N THR A 144 -4.03 2.17 -15.41
CA THR A 144 -5.07 3.14 -15.06
C THR A 144 -4.45 4.18 -14.12
N SER A 145 -4.72 5.46 -14.39
CA SER A 145 -4.34 6.56 -13.51
C SER A 145 -5.43 7.64 -13.50
N THR A 146 -6.16 7.70 -12.41
CA THR A 146 -7.11 8.79 -12.13
C THR A 146 -6.50 9.65 -11.04
N ASN A 147 -6.06 10.85 -11.40
CA ASN A 147 -5.47 11.79 -10.45
C ASN A 147 -6.56 12.41 -9.55
N PRO A 148 -6.28 12.65 -8.27
CA PRO A 148 -7.18 13.39 -7.41
C PRO A 148 -7.32 14.85 -7.86
N SER A 149 -8.48 15.45 -7.61
CA SER A 149 -8.68 16.89 -7.78
C SER A 149 -7.82 17.67 -6.78
N LEU A 150 -7.58 18.96 -7.06
CA LEU A 150 -6.87 19.84 -6.14
C LEU A 150 -7.64 19.95 -4.82
N ASN A 151 -6.93 19.78 -3.68
CA ASN A 151 -7.48 19.80 -2.32
C ASN A 151 -8.62 18.80 -2.09
N ALA A 152 -8.61 17.66 -2.77
CA ALA A 152 -9.57 16.62 -2.55
C ALA A 152 -9.17 15.75 -1.34
N ASP A 153 -10.10 15.53 -0.43
CA ASP A 153 -9.96 14.53 0.62
C ASP A 153 -10.01 13.11 0.04
N SER A 154 -9.23 12.18 0.61
CA SER A 154 -9.51 10.75 0.41
C SER A 154 -10.87 10.39 1.02
N ALA A 155 -11.51 9.33 0.53
CA ALA A 155 -12.86 8.99 0.99
C ALA A 155 -12.85 8.57 2.47
N HIS A 156 -11.86 7.78 2.89
CA HIS A 156 -11.78 7.23 4.24
C HIS A 156 -10.38 7.20 4.86
N PHE A 157 -9.29 7.15 4.07
CA PHE A 157 -7.96 7.11 4.67
C PHE A 157 -7.79 8.26 5.64
N ASN A 158 -7.34 7.91 6.86
CA ASN A 158 -7.16 8.82 7.96
C ASN A 158 -8.46 9.42 8.54
N SER A 159 -9.62 8.79 8.33
CA SER A 159 -10.86 9.10 9.07
C SER A 159 -10.95 8.26 10.34
N GLY A 160 -11.43 8.85 11.43
CA GLY A 160 -11.78 8.18 12.67
C GLY A 160 -13.15 7.51 12.65
#